data_6f82df44799353d4b06bacc9f06cacb5
#
_entry.id   6f82df44799353d4b06bacc9f06cacb5
#
_cell.length_a   1.000
_cell.length_b   1.000
_cell.length_c   1.000
_cell.angle_alpha   90.00
_cell.angle_beta   90.00
_cell.angle_gamma   90.00
#
_symmetry.space_group_name_H-M   'P 1'
#
loop_
_entity.id
_entity.type
_entity.pdbx_description
1 polymer ?
#
loop_
_entity_poly.entity_id
_entity_poly.type
_entity_poly.pdbx_seq_one_letter_code
_entity_poly.pdbx_strand_id
1 'polypeptide(L)'
;MLKTIYKLLFILAVFFCNNIVVNGQQGKKPMISIKDAVDAAVKNYPSILVRQQQINLGKARVEDVKHANLPTIIAADQISFGSDNSNSGSYFTIGGAFPSVSGGNRTANKFNIAGGNIAAITATWEIYNFGAYDAATNEAIASLHIDESGLSREKYFLTANVIQNYFDLAKYVDLLTLQQKNIDRAETLKNVIKSFVINGLRPGVDTSIAEAELSKARLDYLNLYKNLLLTRSQISTLTGIDTSTIIPDSNISSKIKTFITQTFSNDTNAINQHPLIQYYDAILNDNLAQSEFIRKSYMPKVFLQASAWLRGSSISAPDNFDSNPFSGLIYSRGNYLVGAGITYDLMSKRKRDYKLDVQKYRTEVARASLVEQKTSLNNYLDQANINLEAANNSLKEIPIQYKSANDAYQQKLALYNSGLATIVDLTNALFVLNRAETDAVIIQSEVWKATIQKVYAENRVNQFLDFLK
;
A
#
# COMPACT_ATOMS: atom_id res chain seq x y z
N MET A 1 12.19 21.75 58.68
CA MET A 1 12.19 22.13 57.28
C MET A 1 11.47 21.15 56.36
N LEU A 2 11.63 19.82 56.49
CA LEU A 2 10.97 18.87 55.58
C LEU A 2 9.43 18.83 55.65
N LYS A 3 8.83 18.98 56.86
CA LYS A 3 7.36 18.99 57.03
C LYS A 3 6.66 20.21 56.41
N THR A 4 7.36 21.32 56.25
CA THR A 4 6.81 22.55 55.65
C THR A 4 6.80 22.46 54.11
N ILE A 5 7.77 21.77 53.50
CA ILE A 5 7.85 21.55 52.06
C ILE A 5 6.75 20.60 51.56
N TYR A 6 6.41 19.56 52.35
CA TYR A 6 5.28 18.66 52.00
C TYR A 6 3.91 19.34 52.10
N LYS A 7 3.72 20.27 53.03
CA LYS A 7 2.48 21.05 53.08
C LYS A 7 2.34 22.04 51.93
N LEU A 8 3.44 22.64 51.48
CA LEU A 8 3.44 23.53 50.30
C LEU A 8 3.19 22.77 48.99
N LEU A 9 3.78 21.57 48.83
CA LEU A 9 3.54 20.70 47.67
C LEU A 9 2.09 20.16 47.63
N PHE A 10 1.49 19.86 48.78
CA PHE A 10 0.09 19.41 48.86
C PHE A 10 -0.89 20.54 48.53
N ILE A 11 -0.61 21.78 48.93
CA ILE A 11 -1.42 22.95 48.59
C ILE A 11 -1.28 23.32 47.12
N LEU A 12 -0.09 23.16 46.51
CA LEU A 12 0.10 23.36 45.05
C LEU A 12 -0.62 22.30 44.22
N ALA A 13 -0.65 21.03 44.67
CA ALA A 13 -1.37 19.96 44.01
C ALA A 13 -2.89 20.13 44.03
N VAL A 14 -3.45 20.68 45.14
CA VAL A 14 -4.90 20.95 45.25
C VAL A 14 -5.30 22.18 44.42
N PHE A 15 -4.41 23.14 44.20
CA PHE A 15 -4.69 24.31 43.34
C PHE A 15 -4.64 23.97 41.86
N PHE A 16 -3.90 22.92 41.43
CA PHE A 16 -3.85 22.48 40.05
C PHE A 16 -5.04 21.58 39.62
N CYS A 17 -5.77 20.99 40.59
CA CYS A 17 -6.94 20.14 40.31
C CYS A 17 -8.26 20.90 40.10
N ASN A 18 -8.32 22.22 40.31
CA ASN A 18 -9.61 22.95 40.31
C ASN A 18 -9.90 23.79 39.06
N ASN A 19 -9.14 23.64 37.96
CA ASN A 19 -9.42 24.41 36.73
C ASN A 19 -9.56 23.55 35.46
N ILE A 20 -10.04 22.29 35.56
CA ILE A 20 -10.59 21.61 34.40
C ILE A 20 -12.10 21.83 34.40
N VAL A 21 -12.52 23.05 34.05
CA VAL A 21 -13.87 23.27 33.54
C VAL A 21 -13.89 22.65 32.16
N VAL A 22 -14.31 21.39 32.08
CA VAL A 22 -14.73 20.78 30.83
C VAL A 22 -15.99 21.53 30.39
N ASN A 23 -15.81 22.58 29.60
CA ASN A 23 -16.87 23.13 28.79
C ASN A 23 -17.27 22.04 27.77
N GLY A 24 -18.23 21.22 28.14
CA GLY A 24 -19.00 20.37 27.24
C GLY A 24 -19.83 21.25 26.32
N GLN A 25 -19.19 21.95 25.38
CA GLN A 25 -19.86 22.41 24.20
C GLN A 25 -20.32 21.16 23.45
N GLN A 26 -21.62 20.87 23.53
CA GLN A 26 -22.33 20.08 22.52
C GLN A 26 -22.30 20.89 21.19
N GLY A 27 -21.09 21.09 20.64
CA GLY A 27 -20.93 21.52 19.27
C GLY A 27 -21.53 20.46 18.37
N LYS A 28 -22.35 20.83 17.39
CA LYS A 28 -22.73 19.96 16.27
C LYS A 28 -21.47 19.21 15.88
N LYS A 29 -21.48 17.87 15.99
CA LYS A 29 -20.34 17.05 15.54
C LYS A 29 -20.04 17.45 14.13
N PRO A 30 -18.81 17.83 13.77
CA PRO A 30 -18.50 18.32 12.45
C PRO A 30 -18.81 17.20 11.46
N MET A 31 -19.62 17.51 10.44
CA MET A 31 -19.83 16.62 9.31
C MET A 31 -18.50 16.50 8.57
N ILE A 32 -18.08 15.27 8.26
CA ILE A 32 -16.88 15.04 7.48
C ILE A 32 -17.24 15.11 5.99
N SER A 33 -16.53 15.94 5.22
CA SER A 33 -16.67 15.93 3.77
C SER A 33 -15.94 14.71 3.15
N ILE A 34 -16.33 14.34 1.93
CA ILE A 34 -15.61 13.27 1.18
C ILE A 34 -14.13 13.62 1.03
N LYS A 35 -13.85 14.91 0.74
CA LYS A 35 -12.48 15.37 0.58
C LYS A 35 -11.67 15.24 1.86
N ASP A 36 -12.22 15.66 3.00
CA ASP A 36 -11.52 15.54 4.29
C ASP A 36 -11.25 14.06 4.64
N ALA A 37 -12.19 13.16 4.33
CA ALA A 37 -12.01 11.73 4.52
C ALA A 37 -10.89 11.18 3.63
N VAL A 38 -10.83 11.58 2.36
CA VAL A 38 -9.77 11.17 1.42
C VAL A 38 -8.42 11.73 1.85
N ASP A 39 -8.33 13.02 2.17
CA ASP A 39 -7.10 13.67 2.59
C ASP A 39 -6.54 13.01 3.88
N ALA A 40 -7.42 12.71 4.83
CA ALA A 40 -7.05 11.99 6.04
C ALA A 40 -6.56 10.56 5.74
N ALA A 41 -7.21 9.83 4.84
CA ALA A 41 -6.80 8.48 4.45
C ALA A 41 -5.43 8.49 3.76
N VAL A 42 -5.22 9.37 2.78
CA VAL A 42 -3.94 9.48 2.06
C VAL A 42 -2.80 9.88 3.01
N LYS A 43 -3.11 10.62 4.08
CA LYS A 43 -2.13 11.03 5.09
C LYS A 43 -1.82 9.93 6.12
N ASN A 44 -2.85 9.21 6.59
CA ASN A 44 -2.77 8.37 7.79
C ASN A 44 -2.74 6.87 7.49
N TYR A 45 -3.20 6.43 6.30
CA TYR A 45 -3.33 5.00 6.04
C TYR A 45 -1.97 4.30 5.95
N PRO A 46 -1.73 3.22 6.72
CA PRO A 46 -0.40 2.61 6.83
C PRO A 46 0.19 2.13 5.52
N SER A 47 -0.62 1.71 4.53
CA SER A 47 -0.09 1.25 3.24
C SER A 47 0.63 2.37 2.47
N ILE A 48 0.19 3.61 2.60
CA ILE A 48 0.84 4.79 2.00
C ILE A 48 2.23 4.99 2.61
N LEU A 49 2.35 4.86 3.94
CA LEU A 49 3.65 4.94 4.61
C LEU A 49 4.60 3.82 4.15
N VAL A 50 4.09 2.58 4.02
CA VAL A 50 4.88 1.45 3.48
C VAL A 50 5.41 1.78 2.09
N ARG A 51 4.57 2.27 1.17
CA ARG A 51 4.98 2.67 -0.19
C ARG A 51 6.00 3.81 -0.17
N GLN A 52 5.83 4.78 0.72
CA GLN A 52 6.80 5.88 0.87
C GLN A 52 8.17 5.37 1.33
N GLN A 53 8.22 4.41 2.26
CA GLN A 53 9.48 3.80 2.69
C GLN A 53 10.10 2.92 1.59
N GLN A 54 9.30 2.27 0.73
CA GLN A 54 9.82 1.57 -0.45
C GLN A 54 10.53 2.53 -1.41
N ILE A 55 9.96 3.73 -1.65
CA ILE A 55 10.63 4.77 -2.44
C ILE A 55 11.96 5.20 -1.79
N ASN A 56 11.99 5.39 -0.47
CA ASN A 56 13.23 5.74 0.24
C ASN A 56 14.27 4.62 0.11
N LEU A 57 13.85 3.35 0.20
CA LEU A 57 14.70 2.19 -0.04
C LEU A 57 15.22 2.17 -1.49
N GLY A 58 14.35 2.40 -2.48
CA GLY A 58 14.74 2.49 -3.90
C GLY A 58 15.77 3.59 -4.15
N LYS A 59 15.58 4.79 -3.56
CA LYS A 59 16.57 5.89 -3.63
C LYS A 59 17.91 5.50 -3.02
N ALA A 60 17.90 4.83 -1.86
CA ALA A 60 19.13 4.37 -1.23
C ALA A 60 19.85 3.32 -2.10
N ARG A 61 19.10 2.42 -2.78
CA ARG A 61 19.69 1.45 -3.74
C ARG A 61 20.31 2.13 -4.94
N VAL A 62 19.70 3.18 -5.49
CA VAL A 62 20.28 3.96 -6.59
C VAL A 62 21.62 4.57 -6.16
N GLU A 63 21.69 5.15 -4.96
CA GLU A 63 22.94 5.70 -4.43
C GLU A 63 23.98 4.60 -4.14
N ASP A 64 23.59 3.44 -3.61
CA ASP A 64 24.47 2.29 -3.41
C ASP A 64 25.10 1.82 -4.73
N VAL A 65 24.29 1.66 -5.78
CA VAL A 65 24.76 1.26 -7.11
C VAL A 65 25.68 2.33 -7.74
N LYS A 66 25.38 3.62 -7.60
CA LYS A 66 26.26 4.70 -8.08
C LYS A 66 27.62 4.70 -7.42
N HIS A 67 27.71 4.28 -6.17
CA HIS A 67 28.96 4.21 -5.41
C HIS A 67 29.65 2.85 -5.50
N ALA A 68 29.07 1.86 -6.20
CA ALA A 68 29.66 0.55 -6.40
C ALA A 68 31.00 0.55 -7.19
N ASN A 69 31.28 1.65 -7.91
CA ASN A 69 32.54 1.83 -8.66
C ASN A 69 33.67 2.47 -7.85
N LEU A 70 33.49 2.72 -6.57
CA LEU A 70 34.54 3.21 -5.71
C LEU A 70 35.69 2.18 -5.58
N PRO A 71 36.97 2.64 -5.44
CA PRO A 71 38.08 1.72 -5.24
C PRO A 71 37.91 0.94 -3.92
N THR A 72 38.20 -0.34 -3.97
CA THR A 72 38.32 -1.17 -2.76
C THR A 72 39.71 -1.02 -2.20
N ILE A 73 39.83 -0.53 -0.96
CA ILE A 73 41.08 -0.35 -0.25
C ILE A 73 41.07 -1.28 0.97
N ILE A 74 41.99 -2.23 1.00
CA ILE A 74 42.11 -3.20 2.08
C ILE A 74 43.48 -3.00 2.78
N ALA A 75 43.45 -2.81 4.08
CA ALA A 75 44.63 -2.86 4.96
C ALA A 75 44.58 -4.18 5.74
N ALA A 76 45.68 -4.91 5.72
CA ALA A 76 45.79 -6.19 6.40
C ALA A 76 47.18 -6.29 7.06
N ASP A 77 47.21 -6.94 8.21
CA ASP A 77 48.44 -7.35 8.87
C ASP A 77 48.33 -8.84 9.26
N GLN A 78 49.30 -9.63 8.85
CA GLN A 78 49.29 -11.07 9.06
C GLN A 78 50.60 -11.49 9.76
N ILE A 79 50.44 -12.05 10.94
CA ILE A 79 51.52 -12.68 11.71
C ILE A 79 51.38 -14.18 11.53
N SER A 80 52.49 -14.84 11.22
CA SER A 80 52.54 -16.30 11.04
C SER A 80 53.76 -16.93 11.69
N PHE A 81 53.58 -18.11 12.25
CA PHE A 81 54.63 -18.96 12.78
C PHE A 81 54.51 -20.34 12.14
N GLY A 82 55.60 -20.85 11.59
CA GLY A 82 55.58 -22.14 10.92
C GLY A 82 56.95 -22.56 10.41
N SER A 83 57.06 -23.75 9.86
CA SER A 83 58.24 -24.17 9.15
C SER A 83 58.30 -23.56 7.75
N ASP A 84 59.50 -23.28 7.25
CA ASP A 84 59.71 -22.79 5.89
C ASP A 84 60.60 -23.82 5.12
N ASN A 85 59.93 -24.68 4.34
CA ASN A 85 60.50 -25.69 3.49
C ASN A 85 60.18 -25.47 2.05
N SER A 86 60.59 -24.32 1.48
CA SER A 86 60.26 -23.96 0.10
C SER A 86 60.94 -24.86 -0.92
N ASN A 87 60.23 -25.21 -1.97
CA ASN A 87 60.69 -26.02 -3.10
C ASN A 87 60.22 -25.41 -4.41
N SER A 88 61.02 -25.51 -5.47
CA SER A 88 60.61 -25.04 -6.80
C SER A 88 59.61 -25.99 -7.45
N GLY A 89 58.58 -25.44 -8.07
CA GLY A 89 57.57 -26.21 -8.81
C GLY A 89 56.50 -25.29 -9.38
N SER A 90 55.74 -25.83 -10.36
CA SER A 90 54.57 -25.16 -10.91
C SER A 90 53.31 -25.70 -10.25
N TYR A 91 52.67 -24.87 -9.47
CA TYR A 91 51.47 -25.25 -8.73
C TYR A 91 50.29 -24.37 -9.14
N PHE A 92 49.09 -24.95 -9.17
CA PHE A 92 47.89 -24.16 -9.31
C PHE A 92 47.56 -23.49 -7.97
N THR A 93 47.26 -22.18 -8.02
CA THR A 93 46.65 -21.48 -6.88
C THR A 93 45.19 -21.85 -6.80
N ILE A 94 44.79 -22.58 -5.77
CA ILE A 94 43.36 -22.93 -5.54
C ILE A 94 42.81 -21.98 -4.47
N GLY A 95 42.14 -20.93 -4.93
CA GLY A 95 41.21 -20.12 -4.13
C GLY A 95 41.71 -19.61 -2.78
N GLY A 96 43.01 -19.33 -2.61
CA GLY A 96 43.57 -18.89 -1.32
C GLY A 96 43.63 -19.98 -0.24
N ALA A 97 43.26 -21.24 -0.59
CA ALA A 97 43.27 -22.36 0.36
C ALA A 97 44.63 -22.97 0.62
N PHE A 98 45.63 -22.66 -0.22
CA PHE A 98 47.00 -23.17 -0.01
C PHE A 98 47.90 -22.07 0.51
N PRO A 99 48.49 -22.26 1.72
CA PRO A 99 49.50 -21.37 2.24
C PRO A 99 50.72 -21.33 1.29
N SER A 100 51.25 -20.16 1.05
CA SER A 100 52.45 -19.96 0.23
C SER A 100 53.63 -19.76 1.15
N VAL A 101 54.70 -20.50 0.89
CA VAL A 101 56.02 -20.31 1.51
C VAL A 101 56.89 -19.53 0.53
N SER A 102 57.59 -18.50 1.00
CA SER A 102 58.48 -17.67 0.17
C SER A 102 59.93 -17.79 0.67
N GLY A 103 60.81 -18.05 -0.25
CA GLY A 103 62.23 -18.20 0.03
C GLY A 103 62.95 -18.95 -1.08
N GLY A 104 64.25 -19.17 -0.93
CA GLY A 104 65.02 -20.02 -1.83
C GLY A 104 64.73 -21.49 -1.59
N ASN A 105 65.05 -22.35 -2.61
CA ASN A 105 64.98 -23.80 -2.45
C ASN A 105 65.82 -24.28 -1.27
N ARG A 106 65.29 -25.19 -0.48
CA ARG A 106 65.97 -25.84 0.59
C ARG A 106 66.46 -27.25 0.17
N THR A 107 67.65 -27.61 0.61
CA THR A 107 68.22 -28.92 0.28
C THR A 107 67.67 -30.07 1.14
N ALA A 108 67.08 -29.73 2.30
CA ALA A 108 66.45 -30.69 3.19
C ALA A 108 65.37 -30.02 4.03
N ASN A 109 64.41 -30.80 4.55
CA ASN A 109 63.40 -30.31 5.44
C ASN A 109 63.96 -29.82 6.77
N LYS A 110 63.55 -28.61 7.18
CA LYS A 110 63.81 -28.04 8.50
C LYS A 110 62.53 -27.72 9.19
N PHE A 111 62.35 -28.23 10.40
CA PHE A 111 61.09 -28.02 11.17
C PHE A 111 61.27 -26.95 12.27
N ASN A 112 62.29 -26.12 12.15
CA ASN A 112 62.50 -24.96 13.03
C ASN A 112 61.30 -23.98 12.80
N ILE A 113 60.79 -23.45 13.88
CA ILE A 113 59.71 -22.45 13.80
C ILE A 113 60.35 -21.14 13.33
N ALA A 114 59.83 -20.65 12.20
CA ALA A 114 60.09 -19.30 11.69
C ALA A 114 58.89 -18.40 11.96
N GLY A 115 59.12 -17.21 12.45
CA GLY A 115 58.11 -16.14 12.54
C GLY A 115 58.17 -15.25 11.32
N GLY A 116 57.04 -14.81 10.86
CA GLY A 116 56.92 -13.84 9.78
C GLY A 116 55.77 -12.87 10.03
N ASN A 117 55.95 -11.66 9.56
CA ASN A 117 54.92 -10.62 9.59
C ASN A 117 54.85 -9.93 8.24
N ILE A 118 53.60 -9.66 7.75
CA ILE A 118 53.36 -8.90 6.54
C ILE A 118 52.18 -7.95 6.75
N ALA A 119 52.47 -6.66 6.75
CA ALA A 119 51.46 -5.61 6.67
C ALA A 119 51.35 -5.14 5.23
N ALA A 120 50.10 -5.04 4.71
CA ALA A 120 49.85 -4.62 3.35
C ALA A 120 48.65 -3.64 3.27
N ILE A 121 48.76 -2.67 2.38
CA ILE A 121 47.64 -1.87 1.90
C ILE A 121 47.49 -2.13 0.41
N THR A 122 46.33 -2.61 -0.01
CA THR A 122 46.05 -2.91 -1.42
C THR A 122 44.83 -2.12 -1.86
N ALA A 123 44.94 -1.40 -2.97
CA ALA A 123 43.84 -0.71 -3.63
C ALA A 123 43.56 -1.38 -4.97
N THR A 124 42.29 -1.69 -5.23
CA THR A 124 41.79 -2.18 -6.54
C THR A 124 40.66 -1.31 -6.99
N TRP A 125 40.70 -0.79 -8.21
CA TRP A 125 39.72 0.06 -8.77
C TRP A 125 39.34 -0.37 -10.21
N GLU A 126 38.08 -0.71 -10.43
CA GLU A 126 37.53 -0.96 -11.78
C GLU A 126 37.23 0.40 -12.44
N ILE A 127 38.15 0.87 -13.31
CA ILE A 127 38.09 2.20 -13.90
C ILE A 127 37.22 2.24 -15.16
N TYR A 128 37.04 1.10 -15.84
CA TYR A 128 36.25 1.04 -17.06
C TYR A 128 35.64 -0.36 -17.27
N ASN A 129 34.34 -0.41 -17.57
CA ASN A 129 33.58 -1.66 -17.71
C ASN A 129 32.59 -1.66 -18.89
N PHE A 130 32.85 -0.86 -19.91
CA PHE A 130 32.03 -0.78 -21.13
C PHE A 130 30.57 -0.43 -20.88
N GLY A 131 30.28 0.39 -19.86
CA GLY A 131 28.96 0.89 -19.50
C GLY A 131 28.15 -0.04 -18.59
N ALA A 132 28.79 -1.01 -17.90
CA ALA A 132 28.09 -1.89 -16.98
C ALA A 132 27.59 -1.13 -15.72
N TYR A 133 28.34 -0.14 -15.20
CA TYR A 133 27.89 0.70 -14.08
C TYR A 133 26.73 1.60 -14.47
N ASP A 134 26.76 2.20 -15.68
CA ASP A 134 25.65 3.03 -16.17
C ASP A 134 24.39 2.19 -16.33
N ALA A 135 24.52 0.98 -16.90
CA ALA A 135 23.40 0.07 -17.06
C ALA A 135 22.84 -0.41 -15.71
N ALA A 136 23.69 -0.68 -14.71
CA ALA A 136 23.26 -1.01 -13.34
C ALA A 136 22.53 0.15 -12.68
N THR A 137 23.02 1.39 -12.86
CA THR A 137 22.39 2.59 -12.34
C THR A 137 21.03 2.82 -12.99
N ASN A 138 20.92 2.64 -14.31
CA ASN A 138 19.66 2.79 -15.04
C ASN A 138 18.64 1.72 -14.63
N GLU A 139 19.06 0.50 -14.36
CA GLU A 139 18.20 -0.55 -13.81
C GLU A 139 17.71 -0.19 -12.41
N ALA A 140 18.58 0.27 -11.52
CA ALA A 140 18.18 0.70 -10.18
C ALA A 140 17.19 1.89 -10.23
N ILE A 141 17.35 2.83 -11.17
CA ILE A 141 16.41 3.93 -11.40
C ILE A 141 15.07 3.39 -11.93
N ALA A 142 15.06 2.44 -12.86
CA ALA A 142 13.86 1.81 -13.37
C ALA A 142 13.10 1.08 -12.26
N SER A 143 13.81 0.38 -11.37
CA SER A 143 13.24 -0.25 -10.17
C SER A 143 12.63 0.79 -9.21
N LEU A 144 13.29 1.93 -8.98
CA LEU A 144 12.71 3.04 -8.20
C LEU A 144 11.40 3.57 -8.82
N HIS A 145 11.31 3.64 -10.15
CA HIS A 145 10.08 4.06 -10.83
C HIS A 145 8.92 3.09 -10.61
N ILE A 146 9.16 1.79 -10.39
CA ILE A 146 8.11 0.84 -9.96
C ILE A 146 7.55 1.27 -8.59
N ASP A 147 8.42 1.62 -7.63
CA ASP A 147 8.00 2.04 -6.29
C ASP A 147 7.20 3.36 -6.33
N GLU A 148 7.63 4.34 -7.13
CA GLU A 148 6.94 5.62 -7.30
C GLU A 148 5.56 5.45 -7.96
N SER A 149 5.49 4.66 -9.04
CA SER A 149 4.23 4.32 -9.71
C SER A 149 3.33 3.50 -8.78
N GLY A 150 3.92 2.62 -7.97
CA GLY A 150 3.23 1.85 -6.94
C GLY A 150 2.56 2.73 -5.89
N LEU A 151 3.21 3.79 -5.43
CA LEU A 151 2.61 4.78 -4.52
C LEU A 151 1.45 5.52 -5.19
N SER A 152 1.63 5.94 -6.44
CA SER A 152 0.58 6.65 -7.20
C SER A 152 -0.65 5.77 -7.38
N ARG A 153 -0.47 4.49 -7.74
CA ARG A 153 -1.53 3.49 -7.84
C ARG A 153 -2.25 3.29 -6.50
N GLU A 154 -1.48 3.16 -5.41
CA GLU A 154 -2.05 2.94 -4.06
C GLU A 154 -2.90 4.13 -3.61
N LYS A 155 -2.41 5.37 -3.79
CA LYS A 155 -3.18 6.57 -3.48
C LYS A 155 -4.47 6.65 -4.29
N TYR A 156 -4.41 6.35 -5.57
CA TYR A 156 -5.56 6.40 -6.46
C TYR A 156 -6.63 5.36 -6.07
N PHE A 157 -6.21 4.14 -5.79
CA PHE A 157 -7.09 3.07 -5.32
C PHE A 157 -7.71 3.40 -3.95
N LEU A 158 -6.88 3.88 -3.00
CA LEU A 158 -7.34 4.26 -1.67
C LEU A 158 -8.39 5.39 -1.75
N THR A 159 -8.16 6.40 -2.59
CA THR A 159 -9.10 7.50 -2.83
C THR A 159 -10.45 6.97 -3.30
N ALA A 160 -10.48 6.12 -4.32
CA ALA A 160 -11.72 5.53 -4.83
C ALA A 160 -12.43 4.67 -3.77
N ASN A 161 -11.68 3.89 -3.00
CA ASN A 161 -12.20 3.05 -1.92
C ASN A 161 -12.83 3.88 -0.79
N VAL A 162 -12.19 4.98 -0.38
CA VAL A 162 -12.75 5.89 0.63
C VAL A 162 -14.06 6.52 0.14
N ILE A 163 -14.10 6.98 -1.12
CA ILE A 163 -15.31 7.56 -1.71
C ILE A 163 -16.44 6.53 -1.74
N GLN A 164 -16.16 5.29 -2.13
CA GLN A 164 -17.15 4.23 -2.16
C GLN A 164 -17.72 3.92 -0.76
N ASN A 165 -16.86 3.80 0.25
CA ASN A 165 -17.30 3.61 1.64
C ASN A 165 -18.09 4.80 2.18
N TYR A 166 -17.77 6.01 1.74
CA TYR A 166 -18.52 7.20 2.11
C TYR A 166 -19.92 7.19 1.49
N PHE A 167 -20.09 6.71 0.25
CA PHE A 167 -21.41 6.52 -0.35
C PHE A 167 -22.22 5.46 0.39
N ASP A 168 -21.60 4.38 0.84
CA ASP A 168 -22.27 3.38 1.69
C ASP A 168 -22.68 3.99 3.05
N LEU A 169 -21.87 4.85 3.63
CA LEU A 169 -22.23 5.57 4.84
C LEU A 169 -23.46 6.45 4.65
N ALA A 170 -23.50 7.24 3.56
CA ALA A 170 -24.64 8.10 3.24
C ALA A 170 -25.91 7.27 3.04
N LYS A 171 -25.82 6.17 2.28
CA LYS A 171 -26.93 5.22 2.08
C LYS A 171 -27.51 4.71 3.39
N TYR A 172 -26.66 4.25 4.34
CA TYR A 172 -27.15 3.72 5.60
C TYR A 172 -27.75 4.81 6.52
N VAL A 173 -27.26 6.04 6.44
CA VAL A 173 -27.90 7.18 7.15
C VAL A 173 -29.31 7.46 6.58
N ASP A 174 -29.45 7.46 5.26
CA ASP A 174 -30.75 7.68 4.60
C ASP A 174 -31.72 6.52 4.91
N LEU A 175 -31.26 5.26 4.82
CA LEU A 175 -32.06 4.08 5.17
C LEU A 175 -32.50 4.08 6.64
N LEU A 176 -31.66 4.49 7.58
CA LEU A 176 -32.01 4.59 8.99
C LEU A 176 -33.05 5.68 9.23
N THR A 177 -32.90 6.82 8.56
CA THR A 177 -33.87 7.92 8.64
C THR A 177 -35.24 7.49 8.11
N LEU A 178 -35.26 6.75 7.02
CA LEU A 178 -36.44 6.15 6.45
C LEU A 178 -37.05 5.11 7.40
N GLN A 179 -36.24 4.18 7.92
CA GLN A 179 -36.74 3.12 8.80
C GLN A 179 -37.28 3.65 10.14
N GLN A 180 -36.73 4.76 10.65
CA GLN A 180 -37.32 5.43 11.82
C GLN A 180 -38.76 5.92 11.49
N LYS A 181 -38.97 6.54 10.32
CA LYS A 181 -40.33 6.92 9.88
C LYS A 181 -41.26 5.72 9.77
N ASN A 182 -40.75 4.57 9.30
CA ASN A 182 -41.51 3.33 9.23
C ASN A 182 -41.93 2.81 10.61
N ILE A 183 -41.01 2.88 11.62
CA ILE A 183 -41.32 2.56 13.02
C ILE A 183 -42.41 3.47 13.56
N ASP A 184 -42.27 4.80 13.37
CA ASP A 184 -43.24 5.79 13.86
C ASP A 184 -44.65 5.55 13.22
N ARG A 185 -44.68 5.18 11.92
CA ARG A 185 -45.92 4.83 11.19
C ARG A 185 -46.53 3.53 11.73
N ALA A 186 -45.73 2.49 11.95
CA ALA A 186 -46.18 1.21 12.51
C ALA A 186 -46.69 1.36 13.96
N GLU A 187 -46.03 2.18 14.77
CA GLU A 187 -46.45 2.47 16.15
C GLU A 187 -47.78 3.22 16.19
N THR A 188 -47.94 4.23 15.34
CA THR A 188 -49.19 4.98 15.21
C THR A 188 -50.34 4.04 14.79
N LEU A 189 -50.08 3.20 13.77
CA LEU A 189 -51.06 2.22 13.30
C LEU A 189 -51.46 1.23 14.42
N LYS A 190 -50.49 0.66 15.13
CA LYS A 190 -50.77 -0.23 16.27
C LYS A 190 -51.63 0.44 17.32
N ASN A 191 -51.37 1.71 17.68
CA ASN A 191 -52.13 2.44 18.68
C ASN A 191 -53.59 2.66 18.23
N VAL A 192 -53.82 2.99 16.95
CA VAL A 192 -55.18 3.12 16.37
C VAL A 192 -55.92 1.78 16.40
N ILE A 193 -55.27 0.68 15.95
CA ILE A 193 -55.85 -0.67 15.97
C ILE A 193 -56.22 -1.09 17.40
N LYS A 194 -55.28 -0.88 18.35
CA LYS A 194 -55.56 -1.19 19.77
C LYS A 194 -56.77 -0.46 20.31
N SER A 195 -56.98 0.80 19.95
CA SER A 195 -58.18 1.56 20.32
C SER A 195 -59.46 0.96 19.73
N PHE A 196 -59.44 0.52 18.46
CA PHE A 196 -60.59 -0.14 17.84
C PHE A 196 -60.92 -1.48 18.50
N VAL A 197 -59.92 -2.29 18.87
CA VAL A 197 -60.10 -3.58 19.55
C VAL A 197 -60.68 -3.37 20.97
N ILE A 198 -60.18 -2.41 21.74
CA ILE A 198 -60.68 -2.10 23.09
C ILE A 198 -62.18 -1.68 23.02
N ASN A 199 -62.58 -0.96 22.00
CA ASN A 199 -63.98 -0.52 21.79
C ASN A 199 -64.86 -1.58 21.10
N GLY A 200 -64.39 -2.83 20.90
CA GLY A 200 -65.10 -3.92 20.29
C GLY A 200 -65.33 -3.80 18.79
N LEU A 201 -64.68 -2.85 18.11
CA LEU A 201 -64.86 -2.55 16.69
C LEU A 201 -64.01 -3.48 15.79
N ARG A 202 -63.03 -4.14 16.35
CA ARG A 202 -62.10 -5.06 15.62
C ARG A 202 -61.73 -6.28 16.47
N PRO A 203 -61.35 -7.42 15.82
CA PRO A 203 -60.86 -8.61 16.51
C PRO A 203 -59.55 -8.35 17.22
N GLY A 204 -59.29 -9.01 18.38
CA GLY A 204 -58.06 -8.88 19.14
C GLY A 204 -56.80 -9.31 18.38
N VAL A 205 -56.94 -10.23 17.40
CA VAL A 205 -55.86 -10.69 16.52
C VAL A 205 -55.22 -9.54 15.72
N ASP A 206 -55.97 -8.50 15.38
CA ASP A 206 -55.47 -7.33 14.65
C ASP A 206 -54.38 -6.60 15.43
N THR A 207 -54.50 -6.53 16.77
CA THR A 207 -53.47 -5.94 17.63
C THR A 207 -52.18 -6.78 17.62
N SER A 208 -52.31 -8.11 17.62
CA SER A 208 -51.13 -9.01 17.58
C SER A 208 -50.37 -8.89 16.25
N ILE A 209 -51.10 -8.77 15.13
CA ILE A 209 -50.48 -8.55 13.81
C ILE A 209 -49.77 -7.20 13.77
N ALA A 210 -50.40 -6.13 14.26
CA ALA A 210 -49.78 -4.80 14.30
C ALA A 210 -48.55 -4.73 15.21
N GLU A 211 -48.56 -5.45 16.32
CA GLU A 211 -47.36 -5.57 17.22
C GLU A 211 -46.22 -6.32 16.53
N ALA A 212 -46.50 -7.40 15.80
CA ALA A 212 -45.54 -8.15 15.04
C ALA A 212 -44.88 -7.29 13.95
N GLU A 213 -45.67 -6.48 13.21
CA GLU A 213 -45.14 -5.55 12.19
C GLU A 213 -44.26 -4.44 12.84
N LEU A 214 -44.67 -3.88 13.96
CA LEU A 214 -43.82 -2.92 14.71
C LEU A 214 -42.48 -3.54 15.15
N SER A 215 -42.55 -4.78 15.70
CA SER A 215 -41.35 -5.50 16.12
C SER A 215 -40.42 -5.78 14.94
N LYS A 216 -40.98 -6.17 13.77
CA LYS A 216 -40.21 -6.35 12.54
C LYS A 216 -39.54 -5.04 12.10
N ALA A 217 -40.24 -3.92 12.08
CA ALA A 217 -39.67 -2.62 11.74
C ALA A 217 -38.50 -2.24 12.66
N ARG A 218 -38.60 -2.54 13.95
CA ARG A 218 -37.49 -2.33 14.90
C ARG A 218 -36.30 -3.25 14.65
N LEU A 219 -36.52 -4.53 14.30
CA LEU A 219 -35.45 -5.45 13.93
C LEU A 219 -34.73 -4.99 12.66
N ASP A 220 -35.45 -4.52 11.65
CA ASP A 220 -34.85 -3.98 10.43
C ASP A 220 -34.00 -2.74 10.71
N TYR A 221 -34.49 -1.85 11.61
CA TYR A 221 -33.69 -0.70 12.07
C TYR A 221 -32.38 -1.13 12.74
N LEU A 222 -32.42 -2.13 13.63
CA LEU A 222 -31.21 -2.63 14.31
C LEU A 222 -30.21 -3.23 13.32
N ASN A 223 -30.66 -3.92 12.27
CA ASN A 223 -29.81 -4.44 11.22
C ASN A 223 -29.14 -3.32 10.40
N LEU A 224 -29.90 -2.28 10.03
CA LEU A 224 -29.36 -1.10 9.33
C LEU A 224 -28.36 -0.34 10.22
N TYR A 225 -28.68 -0.19 11.51
CA TYR A 225 -27.78 0.46 12.47
C TYR A 225 -26.45 -0.28 12.64
N LYS A 226 -26.50 -1.63 12.69
CA LYS A 226 -25.29 -2.46 12.69
C LYS A 226 -24.44 -2.17 11.43
N ASN A 227 -25.06 -2.14 10.23
CA ASN A 227 -24.35 -1.88 8.99
C ASN A 227 -23.75 -0.46 8.93
N LEU A 228 -24.44 0.54 9.47
CA LEU A 228 -23.91 1.88 9.65
C LEU A 228 -22.63 1.87 10.52
N LEU A 229 -22.67 1.18 11.67
CA LEU A 229 -21.52 1.10 12.57
C LEU A 229 -20.32 0.37 11.91
N LEU A 230 -20.57 -0.70 11.15
CA LEU A 230 -19.53 -1.39 10.39
C LEU A 230 -18.91 -0.48 9.33
N THR A 231 -19.70 0.28 8.59
CA THR A 231 -19.22 1.24 7.60
C THR A 231 -18.41 2.38 8.25
N ARG A 232 -18.87 2.91 9.38
CA ARG A 232 -18.10 3.89 10.17
C ARG A 232 -16.76 3.32 10.62
N SER A 233 -16.73 2.07 11.08
CA SER A 233 -15.50 1.39 11.48
C SER A 233 -14.53 1.23 10.30
N GLN A 234 -15.03 0.89 9.11
CA GLN A 234 -14.21 0.82 7.89
C GLN A 234 -13.60 2.18 7.54
N ILE A 235 -14.41 3.25 7.52
CA ILE A 235 -13.91 4.61 7.23
C ILE A 235 -12.90 5.03 8.29
N SER A 236 -13.16 4.76 9.57
CA SER A 236 -12.21 5.03 10.67
C SER A 236 -10.87 4.32 10.43
N THR A 237 -10.88 3.06 10.02
CA THR A 237 -9.67 2.29 9.71
C THR A 237 -8.90 2.90 8.55
N LEU A 238 -9.59 3.37 7.51
CA LEU A 238 -8.96 3.98 6.32
C LEU A 238 -8.41 5.38 6.61
N THR A 239 -9.10 6.17 7.44
CA THR A 239 -8.80 7.59 7.66
C THR A 239 -8.03 7.88 8.94
N GLY A 240 -8.09 6.98 9.93
CA GLY A 240 -7.60 7.22 11.29
C GLY A 240 -8.48 8.16 12.11
N ILE A 241 -9.67 8.52 11.62
CA ILE A 241 -10.62 9.41 12.30
C ILE A 241 -11.50 8.59 13.23
N ASP A 242 -11.82 9.12 14.41
CA ASP A 242 -12.69 8.44 15.39
C ASP A 242 -14.10 8.18 14.81
N THR A 243 -14.60 6.94 15.01
CA THR A 243 -15.90 6.48 14.50
C THR A 243 -17.07 7.37 14.93
N SER A 244 -17.00 7.98 16.10
CA SER A 244 -18.06 8.82 16.66
C SER A 244 -18.23 10.15 15.95
N THR A 245 -17.21 10.58 15.20
CA THR A 245 -17.19 11.88 14.49
C THR A 245 -17.54 11.75 13.01
N ILE A 246 -17.69 10.51 12.48
CA ILE A 246 -17.95 10.26 11.06
C ILE A 246 -19.45 10.41 10.78
N ILE A 247 -19.84 11.59 10.28
CA ILE A 247 -21.19 11.92 9.84
C ILE A 247 -21.09 12.45 8.40
N PRO A 248 -21.83 11.86 7.41
CA PRO A 248 -21.76 12.30 6.03
C PRO A 248 -22.41 13.68 5.81
N ASP A 249 -21.94 14.37 4.74
CA ASP A 249 -22.58 15.60 4.27
C ASP A 249 -23.98 15.27 3.68
N SER A 250 -25.00 16.01 4.12
CA SER A 250 -26.38 15.84 3.68
C SER A 250 -26.62 16.25 2.22
N ASN A 251 -25.73 17.03 1.61
CA ASN A 251 -25.91 17.57 0.25
C ASN A 251 -25.28 16.72 -0.86
N ILE A 252 -24.76 15.53 -0.50
CA ILE A 252 -24.01 14.70 -1.45
C ILE A 252 -24.83 14.27 -2.67
N SER A 253 -26.11 13.94 -2.48
CA SER A 253 -27.03 13.52 -3.55
C SER A 253 -27.17 14.56 -4.66
N SER A 254 -27.31 15.84 -4.30
CA SER A 254 -27.48 16.94 -5.26
C SER A 254 -26.19 17.18 -6.04
N LYS A 255 -25.04 17.14 -5.38
CA LYS A 255 -23.72 17.30 -6.01
C LYS A 255 -23.46 16.21 -7.05
N ILE A 256 -23.70 14.94 -6.72
CA ILE A 256 -23.47 13.82 -7.64
C ILE A 256 -24.39 13.91 -8.85
N LYS A 257 -25.68 14.23 -8.67
CA LYS A 257 -26.62 14.41 -9.76
C LYS A 257 -26.12 15.46 -10.76
N THR A 258 -25.60 16.58 -10.27
CA THR A 258 -25.04 17.65 -11.12
C THR A 258 -23.76 17.17 -11.85
N PHE A 259 -22.92 16.37 -11.22
CA PHE A 259 -21.73 15.80 -11.87
C PHE A 259 -22.09 14.87 -13.03
N ILE A 260 -23.07 13.97 -12.84
CA ILE A 260 -23.50 13.00 -13.87
C ILE A 260 -24.04 13.70 -15.12
N THR A 261 -24.67 14.87 -14.98
CA THR A 261 -25.21 15.65 -16.11
C THR A 261 -24.13 16.41 -16.89
N GLN A 262 -22.89 16.52 -16.39
CA GLN A 262 -21.80 17.13 -17.11
C GLN A 262 -21.28 16.18 -18.21
N THR A 263 -21.24 16.67 -19.44
CA THR A 263 -20.63 15.93 -20.57
C THR A 263 -19.13 16.09 -20.49
N PHE A 264 -18.41 15.02 -20.16
CA PHE A 264 -16.95 15.00 -20.20
C PHE A 264 -16.48 14.53 -21.58
N SER A 265 -15.46 15.19 -22.12
CA SER A 265 -14.79 14.74 -23.35
C SER A 265 -14.16 13.36 -23.14
N ASN A 266 -14.38 12.44 -24.08
CA ASN A 266 -13.70 11.16 -24.09
C ASN A 266 -12.21 11.38 -24.41
N ASP A 267 -11.37 11.34 -23.39
CA ASP A 267 -9.92 11.31 -23.56
C ASP A 267 -9.48 9.87 -23.82
N THR A 268 -9.19 9.57 -25.08
CA THR A 268 -8.72 8.24 -25.53
C THR A 268 -7.38 7.84 -24.87
N ASN A 269 -6.62 8.78 -24.31
CA ASN A 269 -5.37 8.55 -23.63
C ASN A 269 -5.52 8.32 -22.12
N ALA A 270 -6.70 8.53 -21.56
CA ALA A 270 -6.94 8.42 -20.11
C ALA A 270 -6.55 7.05 -19.54
N ILE A 271 -6.79 5.98 -20.30
CA ILE A 271 -6.43 4.61 -19.90
C ILE A 271 -4.91 4.43 -19.82
N ASN A 272 -4.14 4.96 -20.78
CA ASN A 272 -2.68 4.84 -20.74
C ASN A 272 -2.06 5.65 -19.59
N GLN A 273 -2.71 6.72 -19.16
CA GLN A 273 -2.30 7.56 -18.02
C GLN A 273 -2.85 7.06 -16.68
N HIS A 274 -3.65 5.98 -16.69
CA HIS A 274 -4.20 5.43 -15.45
C HIS A 274 -3.08 4.90 -14.53
N PRO A 275 -3.04 5.23 -13.22
CA PRO A 275 -1.96 4.84 -12.31
C PRO A 275 -1.70 3.33 -12.24
N LEU A 276 -2.74 2.50 -12.45
CA LEU A 276 -2.59 1.05 -12.57
C LEU A 276 -1.74 0.68 -13.80
N ILE A 277 -2.00 1.30 -14.94
CA ILE A 277 -1.29 1.00 -16.19
C ILE A 277 0.14 1.53 -16.13
N GLN A 278 0.36 2.72 -15.57
CA GLN A 278 1.70 3.27 -15.36
C GLN A 278 2.56 2.38 -14.46
N TYR A 279 1.97 1.75 -13.45
CA TYR A 279 2.67 0.80 -12.59
C TYR A 279 3.15 -0.45 -13.37
N TYR A 280 2.31 -1.03 -14.22
CA TYR A 280 2.69 -2.19 -15.02
C TYR A 280 3.64 -1.83 -16.18
N ASP A 281 3.55 -0.61 -16.70
CA ASP A 281 4.51 -0.07 -17.66
C ASP A 281 5.89 0.12 -17.02
N ALA A 282 5.95 0.62 -15.79
CA ALA A 282 7.21 0.72 -15.04
C ALA A 282 7.85 -0.66 -14.81
N ILE A 283 7.07 -1.72 -14.52
CA ILE A 283 7.57 -3.09 -14.43
C ILE A 283 8.16 -3.58 -15.76
N LEU A 284 7.51 -3.28 -16.88
CA LEU A 284 8.02 -3.63 -18.21
C LEU A 284 9.35 -2.90 -18.47
N ASN A 285 9.43 -1.61 -18.17
CA ASN A 285 10.63 -0.80 -18.38
C ASN A 285 11.80 -1.25 -17.51
N ASP A 286 11.56 -1.67 -16.26
CA ASP A 286 12.55 -2.28 -15.39
C ASP A 286 13.12 -3.57 -15.99
N ASN A 287 12.26 -4.46 -16.51
CA ASN A 287 12.70 -5.69 -17.17
C ASN A 287 13.53 -5.43 -18.43
N LEU A 288 13.25 -4.34 -19.16
CA LEU A 288 14.06 -3.91 -20.30
C LEU A 288 15.42 -3.36 -19.83
N ALA A 289 15.47 -2.55 -18.78
CA ALA A 289 16.70 -2.05 -18.18
C ALA A 289 17.57 -3.20 -17.65
N GLN A 290 16.96 -4.19 -16.99
CA GLN A 290 17.63 -5.40 -16.54
C GLN A 290 18.25 -6.20 -17.69
N SER A 291 17.59 -6.27 -18.86
CA SER A 291 18.16 -6.90 -20.06
C SER A 291 19.44 -6.19 -20.51
N GLU A 292 19.48 -4.87 -20.48
CA GLU A 292 20.65 -4.09 -20.86
C GLU A 292 21.77 -4.23 -19.82
N PHE A 293 21.44 -4.21 -18.53
CA PHE A 293 22.40 -4.49 -17.46
C PHE A 293 23.05 -5.87 -17.63
N ILE A 294 22.27 -6.94 -17.87
CA ILE A 294 22.78 -8.27 -18.12
C ILE A 294 23.74 -8.25 -19.33
N ARG A 295 23.39 -7.56 -20.41
CA ARG A 295 24.23 -7.45 -21.62
C ARG A 295 25.59 -6.83 -21.32
N LYS A 296 25.62 -5.76 -20.52
CA LYS A 296 26.81 -4.99 -20.19
C LYS A 296 27.66 -5.64 -19.09
N SER A 297 27.05 -6.33 -18.13
CA SER A 297 27.75 -6.94 -16.99
C SER A 297 28.74 -8.06 -17.40
N TYR A 298 28.62 -8.61 -18.62
CA TYR A 298 29.50 -9.62 -19.16
C TYR A 298 30.58 -9.07 -20.12
N MET A 299 30.73 -7.75 -20.20
CA MET A 299 31.80 -7.10 -20.98
C MET A 299 33.13 -7.18 -20.23
N PRO A 300 34.27 -6.98 -20.93
CA PRO A 300 35.59 -6.90 -20.27
C PRO A 300 35.61 -5.82 -19.18
N LYS A 301 36.55 -5.98 -18.22
CA LYS A 301 36.77 -5.05 -17.12
C LYS A 301 38.21 -4.58 -17.10
N VAL A 302 38.41 -3.28 -17.03
CA VAL A 302 39.74 -2.67 -16.89
C VAL A 302 39.87 -2.17 -15.46
N PHE A 303 40.93 -2.57 -14.80
CA PHE A 303 41.20 -2.22 -13.40
C PHE A 303 42.59 -1.65 -13.19
N LEU A 304 42.74 -0.79 -12.20
CA LEU A 304 43.99 -0.39 -11.62
C LEU A 304 44.19 -1.12 -10.30
N GLN A 305 45.45 -1.52 -10.05
CA GLN A 305 45.85 -2.07 -8.78
C GLN A 305 47.07 -1.33 -8.25
N ALA A 306 47.08 -1.05 -6.95
CA ALA A 306 48.24 -0.54 -6.23
C ALA A 306 48.33 -1.28 -4.91
N SER A 307 49.53 -1.65 -4.55
CA SER A 307 49.80 -2.30 -3.28
C SER A 307 51.15 -1.80 -2.70
N ALA A 308 51.16 -1.60 -1.40
CA ALA A 308 52.39 -1.35 -0.64
C ALA A 308 52.38 -2.31 0.56
N TRP A 309 53.51 -2.94 0.79
CA TRP A 309 53.60 -3.89 1.90
C TRP A 309 54.95 -3.86 2.58
N LEU A 310 54.96 -4.13 3.87
CA LEU A 310 56.10 -4.31 4.73
C LEU A 310 56.20 -5.78 5.14
N ARG A 311 57.43 -6.33 5.22
CA ARG A 311 57.65 -7.72 5.62
C ARG A 311 58.70 -7.81 6.68
N GLY A 312 58.48 -8.69 7.64
CA GLY A 312 59.43 -9.16 8.61
C GLY A 312 59.65 -10.66 8.52
N SER A 313 60.82 -11.18 8.84
CA SER A 313 61.13 -12.60 8.89
C SER A 313 62.17 -12.88 9.91
N SER A 314 62.06 -13.98 10.67
CA SER A 314 63.09 -14.50 11.56
C SER A 314 64.09 -15.35 10.82
N ILE A 315 63.99 -15.41 9.48
CA ILE A 315 65.00 -16.09 8.64
C ILE A 315 65.82 -15.02 7.91
N SER A 316 67.12 -15.03 8.09
CA SER A 316 68.08 -14.15 7.42
C SER A 316 68.91 -14.91 6.37
N ALA A 317 69.44 -14.15 5.37
CA ALA A 317 70.32 -14.76 4.35
C ALA A 317 71.65 -15.21 4.96
N PRO A 318 72.29 -16.32 4.50
CA PRO A 318 71.84 -17.16 3.38
C PRO A 318 70.83 -18.26 3.73
N ASP A 319 70.40 -18.47 4.95
CA ASP A 319 69.45 -19.46 5.44
C ASP A 319 69.55 -19.67 6.96
N ASN A 320 69.79 -18.57 7.65
CA ASN A 320 70.03 -18.60 9.08
C ASN A 320 68.66 -18.32 9.82
N PHE A 321 68.23 -19.33 10.62
CA PHE A 321 67.06 -19.22 11.47
C PHE A 321 67.47 -18.56 12.80
N ASP A 322 66.77 -17.47 13.14
CA ASP A 322 66.89 -16.88 14.47
C ASP A 322 66.29 -17.83 15.52
N SER A 323 66.98 -18.01 16.64
CA SER A 323 66.47 -18.81 17.75
C SER A 323 65.21 -18.22 18.38
N ASN A 324 64.97 -16.93 18.20
CA ASN A 324 63.81 -16.24 18.62
C ASN A 324 62.84 -15.98 17.40
N PRO A 325 61.79 -16.76 17.21
CA PRO A 325 60.85 -16.56 16.07
C PRO A 325 60.16 -15.24 16.12
N PHE A 326 60.08 -14.56 17.28
CA PHE A 326 59.44 -13.24 17.39
C PHE A 326 60.27 -12.11 16.75
N SER A 327 61.55 -12.33 16.43
CA SER A 327 62.36 -11.38 15.65
C SER A 327 61.70 -11.12 14.25
N GLY A 328 60.94 -12.08 13.73
CA GLY A 328 60.21 -11.97 12.47
C GLY A 328 59.01 -11.01 12.50
N LEU A 329 58.62 -10.50 13.66
CA LEU A 329 57.54 -9.52 13.77
C LEU A 329 57.99 -8.09 13.39
N ILE A 330 59.32 -7.84 13.36
CA ILE A 330 59.86 -6.53 13.02
C ILE A 330 59.96 -6.40 11.51
N TYR A 331 59.31 -5.35 10.95
CA TYR A 331 59.40 -5.10 9.52
C TYR A 331 60.79 -4.69 9.08
N SER A 332 61.39 -5.45 8.18
CA SER A 332 62.74 -5.26 7.69
C SER A 332 62.83 -4.91 6.21
N ARG A 333 61.75 -5.11 5.44
CA ARG A 333 61.70 -4.86 4.01
C ARG A 333 60.37 -4.25 3.64
N GLY A 334 60.35 -3.26 2.71
CA GLY A 334 59.18 -2.61 2.13
C GLY A 334 59.21 -2.74 0.60
N ASN A 335 58.02 -2.92 0.04
CA ASN A 335 57.80 -3.00 -1.40
C ASN A 335 56.56 -2.25 -1.80
N TYR A 336 56.48 -1.88 -3.06
CA TYR A 336 55.24 -1.36 -3.68
C TYR A 336 55.08 -1.92 -5.08
N LEU A 337 53.84 -1.96 -5.55
CA LEU A 337 53.43 -2.37 -6.89
C LEU A 337 52.27 -1.50 -7.36
N VAL A 338 52.38 -1.02 -8.61
CA VAL A 338 51.27 -0.34 -9.29
C VAL A 338 51.13 -0.95 -10.68
N GLY A 339 49.93 -1.26 -11.08
CA GLY A 339 49.66 -1.87 -12.37
C GLY A 339 48.24 -1.64 -12.87
N ALA A 340 48.03 -1.90 -14.14
CA ALA A 340 46.74 -1.95 -14.78
C ALA A 340 46.52 -3.31 -15.43
N GLY A 341 45.31 -3.78 -15.43
CA GLY A 341 44.94 -5.06 -16.04
C GLY A 341 43.58 -5.01 -16.73
N ILE A 342 43.39 -5.94 -17.64
CA ILE A 342 42.09 -6.20 -18.25
C ILE A 342 41.73 -7.65 -17.99
N THR A 343 40.45 -7.88 -17.59
CA THR A 343 39.91 -9.24 -17.44
C THR A 343 38.73 -9.43 -18.33
N TYR A 344 38.66 -10.62 -18.93
CA TYR A 344 37.52 -11.04 -19.74
C TYR A 344 37.33 -12.56 -19.60
N ASP A 345 36.11 -12.97 -19.21
CA ASP A 345 35.74 -14.39 -19.15
C ASP A 345 35.42 -14.86 -20.58
N LEU A 346 36.22 -15.74 -21.15
CA LEU A 346 36.06 -16.26 -22.51
C LEU A 346 34.73 -17.00 -22.72
N MET A 347 34.14 -17.51 -21.62
CA MET A 347 32.82 -18.15 -21.65
C MET A 347 31.68 -17.15 -21.36
N SER A 348 31.99 -15.87 -21.17
CA SER A 348 31.02 -14.81 -20.81
C SER A 348 29.88 -14.72 -21.83
N LYS A 349 30.18 -14.84 -23.14
CA LYS A 349 29.16 -14.79 -24.18
C LYS A 349 28.07 -15.85 -23.97
N ARG A 350 28.47 -17.11 -23.77
CA ARG A 350 27.53 -18.21 -23.58
C ARG A 350 26.71 -18.08 -22.28
N LYS A 351 27.37 -17.68 -21.19
CA LYS A 351 26.72 -17.43 -19.91
C LYS A 351 25.68 -16.28 -20.02
N ARG A 352 26.07 -15.19 -20.70
CA ARG A 352 25.21 -14.04 -20.99
C ARG A 352 23.97 -14.45 -21.79
N ASP A 353 24.16 -15.22 -22.85
CA ASP A 353 23.08 -15.58 -23.76
C ASP A 353 21.99 -16.38 -23.02
N TYR A 354 22.36 -17.36 -22.16
CA TYR A 354 21.40 -18.05 -21.30
C TYR A 354 20.69 -17.12 -20.30
N LYS A 355 21.41 -16.15 -19.73
CA LYS A 355 20.80 -15.15 -18.83
C LYS A 355 19.83 -14.25 -19.60
N LEU A 356 20.16 -13.85 -20.81
CA LEU A 356 19.28 -13.05 -21.67
C LEU A 356 18.04 -13.82 -22.10
N ASP A 357 18.16 -15.11 -22.36
CA ASP A 357 16.99 -15.95 -22.67
C ASP A 357 15.99 -15.98 -21.50
N VAL A 358 16.49 -16.16 -20.28
CA VAL A 358 15.63 -16.06 -19.07
C VAL A 358 14.99 -14.68 -18.96
N GLN A 359 15.78 -13.61 -19.14
CA GLN A 359 15.29 -12.24 -19.03
C GLN A 359 14.28 -11.88 -20.16
N LYS A 360 14.48 -12.40 -21.36
CA LYS A 360 13.52 -12.28 -22.46
C LYS A 360 12.13 -12.76 -22.04
N TYR A 361 12.03 -13.95 -21.47
CA TYR A 361 10.73 -14.48 -21.04
C TYR A 361 10.14 -13.71 -19.85
N ARG A 362 10.97 -13.17 -18.94
CA ARG A 362 10.48 -12.25 -17.89
C ARG A 362 9.89 -10.97 -18.49
N THR A 363 10.55 -10.41 -19.50
CA THR A 363 10.03 -9.24 -20.23
C THR A 363 8.71 -9.54 -20.94
N GLU A 364 8.60 -10.73 -21.58
CA GLU A 364 7.32 -11.14 -22.21
C GLU A 364 6.20 -11.35 -21.16
N VAL A 365 6.50 -11.89 -19.98
CA VAL A 365 5.55 -11.97 -18.87
C VAL A 365 5.09 -10.57 -18.44
N ALA A 366 6.02 -9.63 -18.26
CA ALA A 366 5.68 -8.25 -17.90
C ALA A 366 4.82 -7.57 -18.97
N ARG A 367 5.14 -7.79 -20.26
CA ARG A 367 4.35 -7.29 -21.41
C ARG A 367 2.94 -7.87 -21.42
N ALA A 368 2.81 -9.18 -21.23
CA ALA A 368 1.52 -9.86 -21.18
C ALA A 368 0.67 -9.36 -20.00
N SER A 369 1.30 -9.16 -18.83
CA SER A 369 0.62 -8.60 -17.65
C SER A 369 0.12 -7.17 -17.88
N LEU A 370 0.89 -6.33 -18.57
CA LEU A 370 0.43 -4.98 -18.97
C LEU A 370 -0.80 -5.05 -19.88
N VAL A 371 -0.80 -5.95 -20.87
CA VAL A 371 -1.95 -6.16 -21.77
C VAL A 371 -3.17 -6.67 -21.00
N GLU A 372 -2.98 -7.64 -20.09
CA GLU A 372 -4.02 -8.16 -19.22
C GLU A 372 -4.68 -7.06 -18.40
N GLN A 373 -3.88 -6.19 -17.76
CA GLN A 373 -4.42 -5.10 -16.96
C GLN A 373 -5.15 -4.05 -17.81
N LYS A 374 -4.67 -3.73 -19.00
CA LYS A 374 -5.41 -2.86 -19.93
C LYS A 374 -6.76 -3.46 -20.32
N THR A 375 -6.79 -4.76 -20.63
CA THR A 375 -8.03 -5.48 -20.95
C THR A 375 -9.00 -5.48 -19.77
N SER A 376 -8.50 -5.77 -18.57
CA SER A 376 -9.29 -5.77 -17.32
C SER A 376 -9.87 -4.38 -17.03
N LEU A 377 -9.09 -3.32 -17.20
CA LEU A 377 -9.55 -1.96 -16.98
C LEU A 377 -10.62 -1.53 -18.00
N ASN A 378 -10.46 -1.90 -19.27
CA ASN A 378 -11.49 -1.68 -20.31
C ASN A 378 -12.79 -2.41 -19.97
N ASN A 379 -12.72 -3.70 -19.61
CA ASN A 379 -13.90 -4.45 -19.17
C ASN A 379 -14.57 -3.84 -17.94
N TYR A 380 -13.77 -3.35 -16.99
CA TYR A 380 -14.29 -2.65 -15.81
C TYR A 380 -15.03 -1.35 -16.18
N LEU A 381 -14.52 -0.60 -17.18
CA LEU A 381 -15.19 0.59 -17.72
C LEU A 381 -16.52 0.23 -18.40
N ASP A 382 -16.53 -0.84 -19.21
CA ASP A 382 -17.75 -1.31 -19.86
C ASP A 382 -18.81 -1.72 -18.83
N GLN A 383 -18.42 -2.47 -17.81
CA GLN A 383 -19.31 -2.83 -16.69
C GLN A 383 -19.84 -1.60 -15.94
N ALA A 384 -18.98 -0.60 -15.71
CA ALA A 384 -19.38 0.64 -15.06
C ALA A 384 -20.41 1.43 -15.88
N ASN A 385 -20.26 1.46 -17.21
CA ASN A 385 -21.22 2.08 -18.12
C ASN A 385 -22.57 1.35 -18.10
N ILE A 386 -22.57 0.01 -18.17
CA ILE A 386 -23.78 -0.82 -18.08
C ILE A 386 -24.49 -0.60 -16.74
N ASN A 387 -23.75 -0.63 -15.63
CA ASN A 387 -24.31 -0.40 -14.31
C ASN A 387 -24.91 0.99 -14.17
N LEU A 388 -24.25 2.02 -14.70
CA LEU A 388 -24.72 3.40 -14.64
C LEU A 388 -26.00 3.58 -15.49
N GLU A 389 -26.08 2.99 -16.68
CA GLU A 389 -27.24 3.03 -17.53
C GLU A 389 -28.42 2.30 -16.87
N ALA A 390 -28.21 1.09 -16.35
CA ALA A 390 -29.22 0.31 -15.63
C ALA A 390 -29.76 1.07 -14.40
N ALA A 391 -28.86 1.62 -13.57
CA ALA A 391 -29.23 2.39 -12.39
C ALA A 391 -30.02 3.67 -12.76
N ASN A 392 -29.63 4.39 -13.81
CA ASN A 392 -30.35 5.56 -14.30
C ASN A 392 -31.76 5.21 -14.86
N ASN A 393 -31.90 4.07 -15.53
CA ASN A 393 -33.20 3.61 -16.01
C ASN A 393 -34.09 3.19 -14.82
N SER A 394 -33.56 2.47 -13.85
CA SER A 394 -34.26 2.14 -12.61
C SER A 394 -34.71 3.40 -11.85
N LEU A 395 -33.90 4.45 -11.82
CA LEU A 395 -34.23 5.70 -11.14
C LEU A 395 -35.44 6.40 -11.75
N LYS A 396 -35.76 6.18 -13.05
CA LYS A 396 -36.94 6.73 -13.71
C LYS A 396 -38.23 6.04 -13.25
N GLU A 397 -38.17 4.77 -12.86
CA GLU A 397 -39.32 3.99 -12.40
C GLU A 397 -39.72 4.28 -10.93
N ILE A 398 -38.74 4.74 -10.11
CA ILE A 398 -38.95 5.00 -8.67
C ILE A 398 -40.11 5.94 -8.37
N PRO A 399 -40.30 7.11 -9.04
CA PRO A 399 -41.44 8.00 -8.77
C PRO A 399 -42.82 7.34 -9.04
N ILE A 400 -42.87 6.47 -10.05
CA ILE A 400 -44.09 5.74 -10.43
C ILE A 400 -44.40 4.69 -9.36
N GLN A 401 -43.40 3.87 -8.97
CA GLN A 401 -43.54 2.86 -7.94
C GLN A 401 -43.95 3.47 -6.59
N TYR A 402 -43.25 4.53 -6.15
CA TYR A 402 -43.55 5.21 -4.89
C TYR A 402 -44.95 5.80 -4.86
N LYS A 403 -45.35 6.52 -5.92
CA LYS A 403 -46.69 7.11 -6.01
C LYS A 403 -47.77 6.04 -5.92
N SER A 404 -47.69 4.99 -6.74
CA SER A 404 -48.68 3.90 -6.78
C SER A 404 -48.75 3.16 -5.44
N ALA A 405 -47.62 2.89 -4.79
CA ALA A 405 -47.56 2.23 -3.49
C ALA A 405 -48.16 3.12 -2.38
N ASN A 406 -47.87 4.42 -2.39
CA ASN A 406 -48.46 5.37 -1.44
C ASN A 406 -49.98 5.51 -1.63
N ASP A 407 -50.44 5.65 -2.86
CA ASP A 407 -51.87 5.76 -3.15
C ASP A 407 -52.63 4.49 -2.71
N ALA A 408 -52.05 3.30 -2.96
CA ALA A 408 -52.61 2.02 -2.50
C ALA A 408 -52.68 1.93 -0.97
N TYR A 409 -51.61 2.36 -0.27
CA TYR A 409 -51.59 2.40 1.20
C TYR A 409 -52.65 3.35 1.76
N GLN A 410 -52.76 4.57 1.24
CA GLN A 410 -53.75 5.54 1.70
C GLN A 410 -55.20 5.03 1.50
N GLN A 411 -55.50 4.41 0.34
CA GLN A 411 -56.80 3.79 0.08
C GLN A 411 -57.11 2.65 1.04
N LYS A 412 -56.16 1.72 1.26
CA LYS A 412 -56.35 0.60 2.19
C LYS A 412 -56.46 1.06 3.64
N LEU A 413 -55.78 2.11 4.05
CA LEU A 413 -55.91 2.72 5.37
C LEU A 413 -57.33 3.30 5.56
N ALA A 414 -57.88 4.02 4.57
CA ALA A 414 -59.24 4.55 4.61
C ALA A 414 -60.29 3.42 4.68
N LEU A 415 -60.14 2.38 3.87
CA LEU A 415 -61.03 1.21 3.87
C LEU A 415 -60.98 0.42 5.18
N TYR A 416 -59.80 0.27 5.77
CA TYR A 416 -59.63 -0.38 7.07
C TYR A 416 -60.33 0.42 8.17
N ASN A 417 -60.17 1.76 8.19
CA ASN A 417 -60.81 2.63 9.17
C ASN A 417 -62.34 2.59 9.04
N SER A 418 -62.88 2.37 7.83
CA SER A 418 -64.33 2.22 7.56
C SER A 418 -64.88 0.80 7.76
N GLY A 419 -64.04 -0.14 8.16
CA GLY A 419 -64.45 -1.54 8.36
C GLY A 419 -64.52 -2.39 7.09
N LEU A 420 -64.15 -1.85 5.92
CA LEU A 420 -64.28 -2.48 4.61
C LEU A 420 -63.02 -3.24 4.14
N ALA A 421 -61.94 -3.17 4.87
CA ALA A 421 -60.74 -3.94 4.61
C ALA A 421 -60.25 -4.67 5.87
N THR A 422 -59.42 -5.73 5.68
CA THR A 422 -58.81 -6.49 6.76
C THR A 422 -57.47 -5.85 7.17
N ILE A 423 -56.97 -6.20 8.36
CA ILE A 423 -55.62 -5.81 8.80
C ILE A 423 -54.54 -6.36 7.85
N VAL A 424 -54.76 -7.55 7.28
CA VAL A 424 -53.82 -8.20 6.33
C VAL A 424 -53.73 -7.37 5.05
N ASP A 425 -54.85 -6.85 4.52
CA ASP A 425 -54.84 -5.97 3.35
C ASP A 425 -54.06 -4.70 3.61
N LEU A 426 -54.23 -4.10 4.80
CA LEU A 426 -53.52 -2.87 5.19
C LEU A 426 -52.03 -3.10 5.39
N THR A 427 -51.65 -4.15 6.09
CA THR A 427 -50.22 -4.47 6.30
C THR A 427 -49.51 -4.83 5.01
N ASN A 428 -50.20 -5.52 4.06
CA ASN A 428 -49.64 -5.77 2.72
C ASN A 428 -49.40 -4.46 1.95
N ALA A 429 -50.34 -3.52 1.98
CA ALA A 429 -50.16 -2.23 1.33
C ALA A 429 -49.03 -1.40 1.99
N LEU A 430 -48.90 -1.46 3.31
CA LEU A 430 -47.79 -0.85 4.06
C LEU A 430 -46.45 -1.48 3.68
N PHE A 431 -46.37 -2.80 3.54
CA PHE A 431 -45.17 -3.49 3.10
C PHE A 431 -44.73 -3.03 1.69
N VAL A 432 -45.67 -2.91 0.75
CA VAL A 432 -45.36 -2.43 -0.62
C VAL A 432 -44.83 -1.00 -0.59
N LEU A 433 -45.42 -0.12 0.25
CA LEU A 433 -44.94 1.25 0.40
C LEU A 433 -43.53 1.30 1.00
N ASN A 434 -43.28 0.58 2.10
CA ASN A 434 -41.98 0.53 2.75
C ASN A 434 -40.89 0.00 1.79
N ARG A 435 -41.22 -1.00 0.94
CA ARG A 435 -40.35 -1.50 -0.10
C ARG A 435 -40.05 -0.44 -1.15
N ALA A 436 -41.05 0.27 -1.67
CA ALA A 436 -40.86 1.34 -2.67
C ALA A 436 -39.97 2.49 -2.14
N GLU A 437 -40.16 2.87 -0.87
CA GLU A 437 -39.30 3.87 -0.19
C GLU A 437 -37.87 3.39 -0.04
N THR A 438 -37.66 2.12 0.31
CA THR A 438 -36.34 1.51 0.46
C THR A 438 -35.63 1.37 -0.89
N ASP A 439 -36.35 0.91 -1.93
CA ASP A 439 -35.82 0.78 -3.29
C ASP A 439 -35.32 2.13 -3.82
N ALA A 440 -36.01 3.24 -3.50
CA ALA A 440 -35.58 4.59 -3.88
C ALA A 440 -34.20 4.95 -3.34
N VAL A 441 -33.92 4.67 -2.06
CA VAL A 441 -32.61 4.94 -1.44
C VAL A 441 -31.52 4.00 -2.01
N ILE A 442 -31.84 2.72 -2.19
CA ILE A 442 -30.90 1.73 -2.73
C ILE A 442 -30.50 2.12 -4.16
N ILE A 443 -31.47 2.36 -5.05
CA ILE A 443 -31.20 2.69 -6.46
C ILE A 443 -30.43 4.02 -6.57
N GLN A 444 -30.73 5.01 -5.73
CA GLN A 444 -29.93 6.23 -5.66
C GLN A 444 -28.47 5.94 -5.30
N SER A 445 -28.23 5.04 -4.35
CA SER A 445 -26.86 4.64 -3.96
C SER A 445 -26.14 3.83 -5.06
N GLU A 446 -26.87 3.06 -5.86
CA GLU A 446 -26.32 2.33 -7.02
C GLU A 446 -25.83 3.30 -8.11
N VAL A 447 -26.57 4.38 -8.37
CA VAL A 447 -26.10 5.45 -9.26
C VAL A 447 -24.77 6.04 -8.77
N TRP A 448 -24.62 6.30 -7.47
CA TRP A 448 -23.38 6.82 -6.91
C TRP A 448 -22.21 5.83 -7.09
N LYS A 449 -22.45 4.56 -6.80
CA LYS A 449 -21.45 3.49 -6.95
C LYS A 449 -21.03 3.30 -8.41
N ALA A 450 -22.01 3.25 -9.33
CA ALA A 450 -21.70 3.14 -10.75
C ALA A 450 -20.93 4.38 -11.27
N THR A 451 -21.25 5.55 -10.76
CA THR A 451 -20.52 6.79 -11.09
C THR A 451 -19.06 6.71 -10.65
N ILE A 452 -18.78 6.32 -9.40
CA ILE A 452 -17.37 6.22 -8.96
C ILE A 452 -16.61 5.10 -9.70
N GLN A 453 -17.24 3.98 -10.04
CA GLN A 453 -16.64 2.94 -10.85
C GLN A 453 -16.21 3.48 -12.22
N LYS A 454 -17.08 4.23 -12.89
CA LYS A 454 -16.78 4.86 -14.18
C LYS A 454 -15.65 5.89 -14.04
N VAL A 455 -15.75 6.79 -13.09
CA VAL A 455 -14.75 7.83 -12.79
C VAL A 455 -13.39 7.23 -12.48
N TYR A 456 -13.35 6.09 -11.75
CA TYR A 456 -12.14 5.35 -11.49
C TYR A 456 -11.52 4.80 -12.78
N ALA A 457 -12.31 4.11 -13.61
CA ALA A 457 -11.82 3.51 -14.86
C ALA A 457 -11.35 4.56 -15.88
N GLU A 458 -11.99 5.72 -15.92
CA GLU A 458 -11.65 6.85 -16.79
C GLU A 458 -10.48 7.72 -16.28
N ASN A 459 -9.82 7.34 -15.17
CA ASN A 459 -8.76 8.13 -14.54
C ASN A 459 -9.18 9.55 -14.11
N ARG A 460 -10.40 9.72 -13.60
CA ARG A 460 -11.01 11.03 -13.26
C ARG A 460 -11.34 11.20 -11.78
N VAL A 461 -10.81 10.34 -10.90
CA VAL A 461 -11.13 10.39 -9.46
C VAL A 461 -10.77 11.74 -8.84
N ASN A 462 -9.65 12.34 -9.24
CA ASN A 462 -9.25 13.66 -8.73
C ASN A 462 -10.20 14.77 -9.19
N GLN A 463 -10.64 14.76 -10.46
CA GLN A 463 -11.62 15.71 -10.99
C GLN A 463 -12.96 15.58 -10.26
N PHE A 464 -13.39 14.34 -10.01
CA PHE A 464 -14.59 14.07 -9.25
C PHE A 464 -14.48 14.58 -7.80
N LEU A 465 -13.35 14.37 -7.15
CA LEU A 465 -13.12 14.84 -5.79
C LEU A 465 -13.12 16.37 -5.71
N ASP A 466 -12.54 17.06 -6.70
CA ASP A 466 -12.53 18.52 -6.79
C ASP A 466 -13.94 19.09 -7.01
N PHE A 467 -14.79 18.40 -7.74
CA PHE A 467 -16.20 18.78 -7.93
C PHE A 467 -17.03 18.63 -6.64
N LEU A 468 -16.71 17.67 -5.80
CA LEU A 468 -17.43 17.41 -4.54
C LEU A 468 -17.02 18.36 -3.38
N LYS A 469 -16.06 19.24 -3.59
CA LYS A 469 -15.72 20.31 -2.63
C LYS A 469 -16.90 21.26 -2.46
#